data_3ba422a3ebfe11e063c95519ab6b607f
#
_entry.id   3ba422a3ebfe11e063c95519ab6b607f
#
_cell.length_a   1.000
_cell.length_b   1.000
_cell.length_c   1.000
_cell.angle_alpha   90.00
_cell.angle_beta   90.00
_cell.angle_gamma   90.00
#
_symmetry.space_group_name_H-M   'P 1'
#
loop_
_entity.id
_entity.type
_entity.pdbx_description
1 polymer ?
#
loop_
_entity_poly.entity_id
_entity_poly.type
_entity_poly.pdbx_seq_one_letter_code
_entity_poly.pdbx_strand_id
1 'polypeptide(L)'
;MIARVRGRPVALDAEGLVVDVGGIGYRLFATPSAVRLADGDEEVVLETHLHVRDDALQLYGFAEAGERELFEQLLAVSGVGPKVALAIVSGYSPGELKRAIVREDADLFQTIPGIGKKTAQRVVLELKEKITPLTAVEAPHLGAGDGHIVARDALVELGYSVAEAEQRLSSTDPDLPPAERVRQALRAA
;
A
#
# COMPACT_ATOMS: atom_id res chain seq x y z
N MET A 1 13.71 -6.88 12.71
CA MET A 1 12.34 -6.52 12.32
C MET A 1 11.83 -7.57 11.33
N ILE A 2 10.59 -8.06 11.49
CA ILE A 2 10.00 -9.07 10.59
C ILE A 2 9.14 -8.31 9.58
N ALA A 3 9.63 -8.19 8.35
CA ALA A 3 8.98 -7.41 7.29
C ALA A 3 8.16 -8.26 6.31
N ARG A 4 8.45 -9.57 6.26
CA ARG A 4 7.79 -10.54 5.40
C ARG A 4 7.87 -11.92 6.03
N VAL A 5 6.83 -12.71 5.86
CA VAL A 5 6.77 -14.11 6.26
C VAL A 5 6.45 -14.95 5.02
N ARG A 6 7.23 -16.00 4.79
CA ARG A 6 6.97 -16.99 3.75
C ARG A 6 6.94 -18.36 4.37
N GLY A 7 5.84 -19.08 4.24
CA GLY A 7 5.68 -20.40 4.84
C GLY A 7 4.30 -20.97 4.58
N ARG A 8 4.00 -22.08 5.26
CA ARG A 8 2.74 -22.82 5.10
C ARG A 8 1.74 -22.37 6.17
N PRO A 9 0.51 -21.99 5.81
CA PRO A 9 -0.56 -21.77 6.77
C PRO A 9 -0.88 -23.10 7.51
N VAL A 10 -0.92 -23.06 8.84
CA VAL A 10 -1.15 -24.27 9.65
C VAL A 10 -2.36 -24.16 10.57
N ALA A 11 -2.80 -22.95 10.89
CA ALA A 11 -4.00 -22.71 11.67
C ALA A 11 -4.60 -21.33 11.39
N LEU A 12 -5.91 -21.24 11.48
CA LEU A 12 -6.68 -19.99 11.52
C LEU A 12 -7.69 -20.10 12.65
N ASP A 13 -7.58 -19.23 13.64
CA ASP A 13 -8.47 -19.21 14.80
C ASP A 13 -8.87 -17.74 15.15
N ALA A 14 -9.58 -17.57 16.27
CA ALA A 14 -10.02 -16.24 16.74
C ALA A 14 -8.84 -15.32 17.10
N GLU A 15 -7.65 -15.85 17.32
CA GLU A 15 -6.45 -15.11 17.68
C GLU A 15 -5.61 -14.73 16.47
N GLY A 16 -5.88 -15.30 15.28
CA GLY A 16 -5.22 -14.96 14.02
C GLY A 16 -4.82 -16.14 13.15
N LEU A 17 -4.07 -15.84 12.10
CA LEU A 17 -3.49 -16.79 11.17
C LEU A 17 -2.11 -17.25 11.70
N VAL A 18 -1.85 -18.56 11.72
CA VAL A 18 -0.53 -19.10 12.03
C VAL A 18 0.12 -19.64 10.77
N VAL A 19 1.33 -19.15 10.48
CA VAL A 19 2.16 -19.58 9.35
C VAL A 19 3.41 -20.27 9.87
N ASP A 20 3.62 -21.52 9.49
CA ASP A 20 4.85 -22.26 9.78
C ASP A 20 5.97 -21.84 8.81
N VAL A 21 7.08 -21.43 9.38
CA VAL A 21 8.30 -21.07 8.65
C VAL A 21 9.45 -21.94 9.21
N GLY A 22 9.71 -23.05 8.56
CA GLY A 22 10.81 -23.94 8.95
C GLY A 22 10.66 -24.54 10.36
N GLY A 23 9.45 -24.84 10.81
CA GLY A 23 9.15 -25.38 12.12
C GLY A 23 8.87 -24.34 13.21
N ILE A 24 8.83 -23.05 12.86
CA ILE A 24 8.44 -21.96 13.78
C ILE A 24 7.08 -21.41 13.33
N GLY A 25 6.06 -21.52 14.20
CA GLY A 25 4.74 -20.94 13.96
C GLY A 25 4.69 -19.45 14.27
N TYR A 26 4.52 -18.62 13.26
CA TYR A 26 4.28 -17.19 13.43
C TYR A 26 2.79 -16.90 13.44
N ARG A 27 2.30 -16.31 14.55
CA ARG A 27 0.91 -15.85 14.66
C ARG A 27 0.78 -14.43 14.16
N LEU A 28 -0.12 -14.21 13.19
CA LEU A 28 -0.37 -12.90 12.57
C LEU A 28 -1.81 -12.46 12.78
N PHE A 29 -1.99 -11.21 13.19
CA PHE A 29 -3.27 -10.52 13.04
C PHE A 29 -3.40 -10.11 11.57
N ALA A 30 -4.17 -10.87 10.79
CA ALA A 30 -4.17 -10.75 9.34
C ALA A 30 -5.42 -10.02 8.81
N THR A 31 -5.25 -9.30 7.69
CA THR A 31 -6.39 -8.76 6.93
C THR A 31 -7.19 -9.89 6.29
N PRO A 32 -8.49 -9.70 5.96
CA PRO A 32 -9.27 -10.70 5.25
C PRO A 32 -8.67 -11.09 3.89
N SER A 33 -7.96 -10.18 3.22
CA SER A 33 -7.22 -10.44 1.98
C SER A 33 -6.05 -11.40 2.22
N ALA A 34 -5.28 -11.18 3.29
CA ALA A 34 -4.18 -12.07 3.67
C ALA A 34 -4.70 -13.47 4.09
N VAL A 35 -5.83 -13.54 4.82
CA VAL A 35 -6.48 -14.80 5.16
C VAL A 35 -6.93 -15.55 3.90
N ARG A 36 -7.57 -14.86 2.95
CA ARG A 36 -7.97 -15.49 1.66
C ARG A 36 -6.76 -15.98 0.85
N LEU A 37 -5.66 -15.25 0.88
CA LEU A 37 -4.43 -15.65 0.19
C LEU A 37 -3.83 -16.91 0.84
N ALA A 38 -4.03 -17.08 2.17
CA ALA A 38 -3.57 -18.21 2.95
C ALA A 38 -4.57 -19.37 3.01
N ASP A 39 -5.70 -19.29 2.29
CA ASP A 39 -6.72 -20.33 2.23
C ASP A 39 -6.26 -21.43 1.27
N GLY A 40 -5.57 -22.43 1.79
CA GLY A 40 -5.02 -23.56 1.06
C GLY A 40 -3.83 -24.20 1.78
N ASP A 41 -3.37 -25.32 1.24
CA ASP A 41 -2.21 -26.06 1.78
C ASP A 41 -0.87 -25.60 1.19
N GLU A 42 -0.88 -24.62 0.31
CA GLU A 42 0.30 -24.12 -0.38
C GLU A 42 1.06 -23.08 0.46
N GLU A 43 2.32 -22.85 0.09
CA GLU A 43 3.15 -21.84 0.72
C GLU A 43 2.62 -20.43 0.37
N VAL A 44 2.46 -19.59 1.39
CA VAL A 44 2.01 -18.22 1.26
C VAL A 44 3.13 -17.23 1.54
N VAL A 45 3.10 -16.09 0.89
CA VAL A 45 3.97 -14.94 1.19
C VAL A 45 3.09 -13.80 1.67
N LEU A 46 3.35 -13.33 2.89
CA LEU A 46 2.63 -12.21 3.49
C LEU A 46 3.60 -11.09 3.83
N GLU A 47 3.23 -9.87 3.49
CA GLU A 47 3.89 -8.68 4.01
C GLU A 47 3.53 -8.51 5.48
N THR A 48 4.48 -8.06 6.32
CA THR A 48 4.25 -8.02 7.76
C THR A 48 4.73 -6.73 8.39
N HIS A 49 4.06 -6.34 9.49
CA HIS A 49 4.51 -5.29 10.39
C HIS A 49 4.63 -5.85 11.80
N LEU A 50 5.82 -5.74 12.38
CA LEU A 50 6.06 -6.13 13.78
C LEU A 50 5.85 -4.92 14.69
N HIS A 51 4.80 -4.98 15.51
CA HIS A 51 4.53 -4.00 16.55
C HIS A 51 5.12 -4.48 17.88
N VAL A 52 6.06 -3.71 18.41
CA VAL A 52 6.79 -4.03 19.64
C VAL A 52 6.28 -3.13 20.76
N ARG A 53 5.92 -3.74 21.89
CA ARG A 53 5.61 -3.07 23.16
C ARG A 53 6.44 -3.70 24.27
N ASP A 54 6.48 -3.07 25.41
CA ASP A 54 7.25 -3.56 26.57
C ASP A 54 6.80 -4.96 27.03
N ASP A 55 5.53 -5.28 26.84
CA ASP A 55 4.86 -6.50 27.30
C ASP A 55 4.43 -7.44 26.16
N ALA A 56 4.56 -7.05 24.90
CA ALA A 56 4.07 -7.84 23.78
C ALA A 56 4.79 -7.60 22.44
N LEU A 57 4.94 -8.71 21.70
CA LEU A 57 5.31 -8.70 20.28
C LEU A 57 4.08 -9.11 19.45
N GLN A 58 3.58 -8.21 18.61
CA GLN A 58 2.42 -8.46 17.77
C GLN A 58 2.81 -8.36 16.30
N LEU A 59 2.53 -9.40 15.53
CA LEU A 59 2.81 -9.44 14.11
C LEU A 59 1.50 -9.25 13.33
N TYR A 60 1.47 -8.27 12.44
CA TYR A 60 0.34 -7.98 11.56
C TYR A 60 0.68 -8.47 10.16
N GLY A 61 -0.30 -9.11 9.48
CA GLY A 61 -0.11 -9.73 8.18
C GLY A 61 -1.04 -9.17 7.10
N PHE A 62 -0.47 -8.92 5.93
CA PHE A 62 -1.11 -8.27 4.79
C PHE A 62 -0.86 -9.06 3.52
N ALA A 63 -1.84 -9.06 2.59
CA ALA A 63 -1.69 -9.72 1.29
C ALA A 63 -0.70 -8.99 0.38
N GLU A 64 -0.64 -7.66 0.48
CA GLU A 64 0.16 -6.82 -0.40
C GLU A 64 0.85 -5.65 0.36
N ALA A 65 1.91 -5.12 -0.25
CA ALA A 65 2.68 -4.01 0.34
C ALA A 65 1.83 -2.76 0.57
N GLY A 66 0.86 -2.47 -0.32
CA GLY A 66 -0.03 -1.31 -0.20
C GLY A 66 -0.91 -1.34 1.05
N GLU A 67 -1.38 -2.52 1.49
CA GLU A 67 -2.11 -2.67 2.75
C GLU A 67 -1.20 -2.38 3.95
N ARG A 68 0.03 -2.93 3.95
CA ARG A 68 1.01 -2.73 5.01
C ARG A 68 1.43 -1.26 5.13
N GLU A 69 1.73 -0.61 4.01
CA GLU A 69 2.12 0.80 3.99
C GLU A 69 1.02 1.71 4.55
N LEU A 70 -0.22 1.47 4.15
CA LEU A 70 -1.35 2.24 4.66
C LEU A 70 -1.58 1.99 6.15
N PHE A 71 -1.43 0.74 6.61
CA PHE A 71 -1.46 0.39 8.04
C PHE A 71 -0.40 1.18 8.83
N GLU A 72 0.85 1.23 8.34
CA GLU A 72 1.94 1.98 8.97
C GLU A 72 1.67 3.49 9.00
N GLN A 73 1.12 4.05 7.93
CA GLN A 73 0.70 5.46 7.88
C GLN A 73 -0.40 5.75 8.90
N LEU A 74 -1.38 4.86 9.04
CA LEU A 74 -2.47 4.97 10.01
C LEU A 74 -1.96 4.93 11.46
N LEU A 75 -0.97 4.10 11.77
CA LEU A 75 -0.35 4.05 13.11
C LEU A 75 0.31 5.38 13.51
N ALA A 76 0.73 6.18 12.56
CA ALA A 76 1.31 7.50 12.82
C ALA A 76 0.25 8.58 13.11
N VAL A 77 -1.05 8.27 12.95
CA VAL A 77 -2.15 9.19 13.26
C VAL A 77 -2.48 9.12 14.75
N SER A 78 -2.51 10.27 15.40
CA SER A 78 -2.84 10.34 16.83
C SER A 78 -4.24 9.79 17.13
N GLY A 79 -4.32 8.81 18.04
CA GLY A 79 -5.56 8.14 18.43
C GLY A 79 -5.93 6.93 17.56
N VAL A 80 -5.06 6.52 16.63
CA VAL A 80 -5.21 5.29 15.84
C VAL A 80 -4.19 4.27 16.35
N GLY A 81 -4.66 3.25 17.05
CA GLY A 81 -3.83 2.12 17.46
C GLY A 81 -3.88 0.96 16.45
N PRO A 82 -3.05 -0.08 16.65
CA PRO A 82 -2.94 -1.19 15.68
C PRO A 82 -4.26 -1.91 15.39
N LYS A 83 -5.13 -2.09 16.40
CA LYS A 83 -6.46 -2.72 16.19
C LYS A 83 -7.34 -1.88 15.27
N VAL A 84 -7.33 -0.55 15.45
CA VAL A 84 -8.13 0.37 14.64
C VAL A 84 -7.52 0.45 13.23
N ALA A 85 -6.21 0.57 13.11
CA ALA A 85 -5.52 0.57 11.82
C ALA A 85 -5.81 -0.71 11.02
N LEU A 86 -5.75 -1.88 11.67
CA LEU A 86 -6.10 -3.17 11.05
C LEU A 86 -7.56 -3.20 10.59
N ALA A 87 -8.50 -2.69 11.41
CA ALA A 87 -9.91 -2.63 11.04
C ALA A 87 -10.14 -1.75 9.80
N ILE A 88 -9.42 -0.63 9.68
CA ILE A 88 -9.48 0.26 8.50
C ILE A 88 -9.04 -0.48 7.24
N VAL A 89 -7.84 -1.04 7.24
CA VAL A 89 -7.28 -1.74 6.05
C VAL A 89 -7.96 -3.07 5.75
N SER A 90 -8.74 -3.60 6.70
CA SER A 90 -9.57 -4.80 6.51
C SER A 90 -10.92 -4.50 5.86
N GLY A 91 -11.45 -3.28 6.05
CA GLY A 91 -12.78 -2.89 5.58
C GLY A 91 -12.82 -2.42 4.14
N TYR A 92 -11.73 -1.87 3.63
CA TYR A 92 -11.65 -1.23 2.32
C TYR A 92 -10.30 -1.49 1.66
N SER A 93 -10.28 -1.53 0.34
CA SER A 93 -9.01 -1.64 -0.40
C SER A 93 -8.13 -0.38 -0.22
N PRO A 94 -6.81 -0.50 -0.37
CA PRO A 94 -5.91 0.65 -0.29
C PRO A 94 -6.29 1.79 -1.25
N GLY A 95 -6.73 1.47 -2.46
CA GLY A 95 -7.17 2.46 -3.44
C GLY A 95 -8.46 3.20 -3.02
N GLU A 96 -9.42 2.52 -2.39
CA GLU A 96 -10.63 3.15 -1.86
C GLU A 96 -10.31 4.09 -0.71
N LEU A 97 -9.46 3.65 0.22
CA LEU A 97 -9.03 4.47 1.36
C LEU A 97 -8.26 5.71 0.90
N LYS A 98 -7.32 5.57 -0.05
CA LYS A 98 -6.59 6.71 -0.61
C LYS A 98 -7.54 7.70 -1.29
N ARG A 99 -8.51 7.22 -2.08
CA ARG A 99 -9.53 8.09 -2.70
C ARG A 99 -10.38 8.83 -1.68
N ALA A 100 -10.81 8.14 -0.61
CA ALA A 100 -11.57 8.76 0.48
C ALA A 100 -10.77 9.87 1.19
N ILE A 101 -9.47 9.63 1.44
CA ILE A 101 -8.58 10.63 2.04
C ILE A 101 -8.41 11.85 1.14
N VAL A 102 -8.17 11.66 -0.16
CA VAL A 102 -8.03 12.77 -1.12
C VAL A 102 -9.32 13.58 -1.25
N ARG A 103 -10.49 12.92 -1.18
CA ARG A 103 -11.81 13.56 -1.25
C ARG A 103 -12.31 14.12 0.10
N GLU A 104 -11.50 13.99 1.16
CA GLU A 104 -11.85 14.38 2.52
C GLU A 104 -13.13 13.70 3.05
N ASP A 105 -13.40 12.47 2.60
CA ASP A 105 -14.56 11.68 3.00
C ASP A 105 -14.32 11.04 4.39
N ALA A 106 -14.53 11.82 5.44
CA ALA A 106 -14.43 11.33 6.82
C ALA A 106 -15.59 10.38 7.19
N ASP A 107 -16.71 10.42 6.49
CA ASP A 107 -17.89 9.59 6.83
C ASP A 107 -17.61 8.11 6.52
N LEU A 108 -16.85 7.82 5.47
CA LEU A 108 -16.40 6.45 5.19
C LEU A 108 -15.66 5.85 6.39
N PHE A 109 -14.76 6.60 7.01
CA PHE A 109 -14.01 6.11 8.18
C PHE A 109 -14.89 5.92 9.43
N GLN A 110 -15.98 6.67 9.57
CA GLN A 110 -16.92 6.52 10.68
C GLN A 110 -17.74 5.21 10.60
N THR A 111 -17.80 4.56 9.44
CA THR A 111 -18.45 3.25 9.32
C THR A 111 -17.66 2.13 10.00
N ILE A 112 -16.37 2.38 10.30
CA ILE A 112 -15.46 1.39 10.85
C ILE A 112 -15.60 1.35 12.37
N PRO A 113 -15.83 0.16 12.98
CA PRO A 113 -15.95 0.03 14.42
C PRO A 113 -14.74 0.59 15.17
N GLY A 114 -14.99 1.41 16.18
CA GLY A 114 -13.94 2.04 16.99
C GLY A 114 -13.45 3.40 16.46
N ILE A 115 -13.99 3.88 15.35
CA ILE A 115 -13.68 5.20 14.80
C ILE A 115 -14.86 6.16 14.98
N GLY A 116 -14.65 7.15 15.84
CA GLY A 116 -15.59 8.27 16.03
C GLY A 116 -15.28 9.43 15.06
N LYS A 117 -16.21 10.37 14.95
CA LYS A 117 -16.11 11.54 14.08
C LYS A 117 -14.78 12.29 14.18
N LYS A 118 -14.28 12.53 15.41
CA LYS A 118 -13.01 13.25 15.62
C LYS A 118 -11.81 12.47 15.08
N THR A 119 -11.78 11.15 15.28
CA THR A 119 -10.69 10.29 14.77
C THR A 119 -10.75 10.20 13.25
N ALA A 120 -11.94 10.03 12.66
CA ALA A 120 -12.13 10.02 11.21
C ALA A 120 -11.61 11.30 10.53
N GLN A 121 -12.00 12.46 11.05
CA GLN A 121 -11.52 13.76 10.54
C GLN A 121 -10.00 13.90 10.66
N ARG A 122 -9.42 13.43 11.78
CA ARG A 122 -7.97 13.46 11.97
C ARG A 122 -7.24 12.53 10.99
N VAL A 123 -7.72 11.31 10.78
CA VAL A 123 -7.18 10.36 9.80
C VAL A 123 -7.11 11.02 8.42
N VAL A 124 -8.21 11.61 7.98
CA VAL A 124 -8.28 12.27 6.67
C VAL A 124 -7.30 13.44 6.60
N LEU A 125 -7.28 14.32 7.61
CA LEU A 125 -6.42 15.50 7.61
C LEU A 125 -4.93 15.13 7.60
N GLU A 126 -4.49 14.27 8.54
CA GLU A 126 -3.08 13.92 8.68
C GLU A 126 -2.55 13.05 7.54
N LEU A 127 -3.40 12.16 6.97
CA LEU A 127 -2.97 11.34 5.83
C LEU A 127 -3.05 12.05 4.49
N LYS A 128 -3.92 13.04 4.32
CA LYS A 128 -3.97 13.82 3.08
C LYS A 128 -2.63 14.47 2.76
N GLU A 129 -1.96 15.05 3.76
CA GLU A 129 -0.64 15.66 3.60
C GLU A 129 0.45 14.66 3.21
N LYS A 130 0.31 13.39 3.61
CA LYS A 130 1.27 12.31 3.34
C LYS A 130 1.00 11.57 2.04
N ILE A 131 -0.26 11.40 1.66
CA ILE A 131 -0.70 10.63 0.48
C ILE A 131 -0.69 11.49 -0.78
N THR A 132 -0.96 12.79 -0.70
CA THR A 132 -0.96 13.68 -1.88
C THR A 132 0.35 13.68 -2.68
N PRO A 133 1.56 13.58 -2.09
CA PRO A 133 2.79 13.39 -2.86
C PRO A 133 2.91 12.02 -3.53
N LEU A 134 2.23 10.98 -3.00
CA LEU A 134 2.28 9.60 -3.48
C LEU A 134 1.23 9.30 -4.56
N THR A 135 0.14 10.07 -4.64
CA THR A 135 -0.87 9.92 -5.69
C THR A 135 -0.41 10.45 -7.05
N ALA A 136 0.73 11.13 -7.10
CA ALA A 136 1.42 11.40 -8.36
C ALA A 136 2.10 10.16 -8.96
N VAL A 137 2.12 9.02 -8.23
CA VAL A 137 2.78 7.77 -8.62
C VAL A 137 1.86 6.55 -8.47
N GLU A 138 0.55 6.70 -8.52
CA GLU A 138 -0.31 5.56 -8.87
C GLU A 138 -0.13 5.32 -10.37
N ALA A 139 0.56 4.22 -10.70
CA ALA A 139 0.55 3.71 -12.07
C ALA A 139 -0.93 3.54 -12.48
N PRO A 140 -1.42 4.30 -13.47
CA PRO A 140 -2.78 4.11 -13.95
C PRO A 140 -2.88 2.71 -14.53
N HIS A 141 -3.99 2.05 -14.31
CA HIS A 141 -4.41 0.94 -15.15
C HIS A 141 -4.36 1.45 -16.59
N LEU A 142 -3.45 0.90 -17.39
CA LEU A 142 -3.13 1.31 -18.75
C LEU A 142 -4.38 1.28 -19.65
N GLY A 143 -5.09 2.39 -19.70
CA GLY A 143 -5.85 2.80 -20.88
C GLY A 143 -4.86 3.38 -21.88
N ALA A 144 -5.02 3.13 -23.16
CA ALA A 144 -4.08 3.42 -24.24
C ALA A 144 -3.69 4.93 -24.44
N GLY A 145 -3.98 5.83 -23.48
CA GLY A 145 -3.60 7.24 -23.47
C GLY A 145 -2.52 7.63 -22.44
N ASP A 146 -2.19 6.75 -21.48
CA ASP A 146 -1.40 7.10 -20.29
C ASP A 146 0.11 6.80 -20.39
N GLY A 147 0.55 6.10 -21.41
CA GLY A 147 1.97 5.71 -21.58
C GLY A 147 2.93 6.90 -21.66
N HIS A 148 2.47 8.05 -22.17
CA HIS A 148 3.25 9.27 -22.25
C HIS A 148 3.50 9.90 -20.87
N ILE A 149 2.47 9.96 -20.04
CA ILE A 149 2.53 10.54 -18.69
C ILE A 149 3.49 9.70 -17.82
N VAL A 150 3.37 8.38 -17.86
CA VAL A 150 4.25 7.45 -17.13
C VAL A 150 5.71 7.61 -17.55
N ALA A 151 5.99 7.74 -18.85
CA ALA A 151 7.35 7.93 -19.35
C ALA A 151 7.93 9.31 -18.96
N ARG A 152 7.11 10.37 -18.98
CA ARG A 152 7.50 11.71 -18.54
C ARG A 152 7.86 11.72 -17.05
N ASP A 153 6.99 11.18 -16.21
CA ASP A 153 7.18 11.18 -14.77
C ASP A 153 8.41 10.37 -14.36
N ALA A 154 8.70 9.26 -15.04
CA ALA A 154 9.94 8.50 -14.85
C ALA A 154 11.21 9.32 -15.21
N LEU A 155 11.17 10.16 -16.24
CA LEU A 155 12.29 11.07 -16.57
C LEU A 155 12.44 12.18 -15.52
N VAL A 156 11.35 12.69 -14.98
CA VAL A 156 11.37 13.68 -13.89
C VAL A 156 12.00 13.08 -12.62
N GLU A 157 11.68 11.83 -12.28
CA GLU A 157 12.33 11.10 -11.17
C GLU A 157 13.84 10.90 -11.39
N LEU A 158 14.28 10.79 -12.63
CA LEU A 158 15.70 10.73 -13.00
C LEU A 158 16.40 12.11 -12.98
N GLY A 159 15.68 13.17 -12.59
CA GLY A 159 16.25 14.51 -12.37
C GLY A 159 16.07 15.50 -13.53
N TYR A 160 15.33 15.16 -14.58
CA TYR A 160 14.98 16.08 -15.67
C TYR A 160 13.82 16.99 -15.24
N SER A 161 13.82 18.24 -15.70
CA SER A 161 12.63 19.09 -15.56
C SER A 161 11.49 18.56 -16.44
N VAL A 162 10.24 18.92 -16.11
CA VAL A 162 9.07 18.53 -16.91
C VAL A 162 9.23 18.93 -18.37
N ALA A 163 9.76 20.14 -18.63
CA ALA A 163 9.98 20.64 -19.99
C ALA A 163 11.03 19.81 -20.76
N GLU A 164 12.12 19.45 -20.11
CA GLU A 164 13.15 18.58 -20.70
C GLU A 164 12.64 17.16 -20.96
N ALA A 165 11.86 16.59 -20.02
CA ALA A 165 11.24 15.30 -20.17
C ALA A 165 10.28 15.26 -21.37
N GLU A 166 9.41 16.25 -21.52
CA GLU A 166 8.51 16.40 -22.67
C GLU A 166 9.25 16.55 -23.98
N GLN A 167 10.30 17.38 -24.01
CA GLN A 167 11.13 17.58 -25.20
C GLN A 167 11.83 16.26 -25.63
N ARG A 168 12.34 15.48 -24.70
CA ARG A 168 12.98 14.20 -24.99
C ARG A 168 11.97 13.14 -25.47
N LEU A 169 10.79 13.09 -24.85
CA LEU A 169 9.73 12.15 -25.24
C LEU A 169 9.10 12.47 -26.59
N SER A 170 9.12 13.75 -27.04
CA SER A 170 8.61 14.15 -28.36
C SER A 170 9.38 13.49 -29.50
N SER A 171 10.64 13.07 -29.28
CA SER A 171 11.49 12.38 -30.26
C SER A 171 11.37 10.84 -30.21
N THR A 172 10.52 10.29 -29.31
CA THR A 172 10.31 8.85 -29.16
C THR A 172 9.04 8.40 -29.86
N ASP A 173 8.99 7.12 -30.27
CA ASP A 173 7.79 6.52 -30.84
C ASP A 173 6.67 6.46 -29.80
N PRO A 174 5.50 7.09 -30.05
CA PRO A 174 4.39 7.15 -29.09
C PRO A 174 3.73 5.78 -28.82
N ASP A 175 3.88 4.83 -29.74
CA ASP A 175 3.23 3.50 -29.63
C ASP A 175 4.06 2.51 -28.79
N LEU A 176 5.29 2.88 -28.39
CA LEU A 176 6.12 2.04 -27.54
C LEU A 176 5.67 2.05 -26.06
N PRO A 177 5.92 0.94 -25.36
CA PRO A 177 5.73 0.89 -23.90
C PRO A 177 6.53 2.00 -23.18
N PRO A 178 6.02 2.56 -22.06
CA PRO A 178 6.67 3.66 -21.35
C PRO A 178 8.14 3.44 -21.02
N ALA A 179 8.51 2.24 -20.59
CA ALA A 179 9.89 1.88 -20.27
C ALA A 179 10.83 1.94 -21.49
N GLU A 180 10.34 1.60 -22.68
CA GLU A 180 11.09 1.68 -23.94
C GLU A 180 11.25 3.13 -24.39
N ARG A 181 10.20 3.93 -24.25
CA ARG A 181 10.23 5.39 -24.52
C ARG A 181 11.26 6.10 -23.63
N VAL A 182 11.29 5.79 -22.33
CA VAL A 182 12.31 6.32 -21.40
C VAL A 182 13.72 5.94 -21.85
N ARG A 183 13.94 4.67 -22.24
CA ARG A 183 15.25 4.23 -22.76
C ARG A 183 15.67 4.98 -24.03
N GLN A 184 14.73 5.20 -24.96
CA GLN A 184 15.01 5.97 -26.18
C GLN A 184 15.32 7.44 -25.84
N ALA A 185 14.53 8.06 -24.98
CA ALA A 185 14.74 9.45 -24.54
C ALA A 185 16.11 9.66 -23.87
N LEU A 186 16.61 8.65 -23.12
CA LEU A 186 17.94 8.69 -22.47
C LEU A 186 19.10 8.44 -23.46
N ARG A 187 18.87 7.74 -24.57
CA ARG A 187 19.90 7.48 -25.61
C ARG A 187 20.06 8.61 -26.59
N ALA A 188 19.03 9.45 -26.77
CA ALA A 188 19.04 10.58 -27.68
C ALA A 188 19.73 11.84 -27.09
N ALA A 189 20.51 11.66 -26.00
CA ALA A 189 21.23 12.72 -25.28
C ALA A 189 22.66 12.88 -25.80
#